data_97096745c60e4998aa1971a2b4ced519
#
_entry.id   97096745c60e4998aa1971a2b4ced519
#
_cell.length_a   1.000
_cell.length_b   1.000
_cell.length_c   1.000
_cell.angle_alpha   90.00
_cell.angle_beta   90.00
_cell.angle_gamma   90.00
#
_symmetry.space_group_name_H-M   'P 1'
#
loop_
_entity.id
_entity.type
_entity.pdbx_description
1 polymer ?
#
loop_
_entity_poly.entity_id
_entity_poly.type
_entity_poly.pdbx_seq_one_letter_code
_entity_poly.pdbx_strand_id
1 'polypeptide(L)'
;MEKIAVKTIILNNQWLGMVKQWEDEFYHQVHANTFIGDPSGEKVIYPDFVKIAEGYSVKAERVIYKRDLKAALQRMLEADEPYILDIITPCNAKVLPFIKSAGTVEDMVYE
;
A
#
# COMPACT_ATOMS: atom_id res chain seq x y z
N MET A 1 -16.08 22.03 13.60
CA MET A 1 -15.21 20.97 13.04
C MET A 1 -14.69 20.18 14.23
N GLU A 2 -15.06 18.90 14.32
CA GLU A 2 -14.57 18.03 15.39
C GLU A 2 -13.11 17.68 15.12
N LYS A 3 -12.25 17.91 16.14
CA LYS A 3 -10.82 17.59 16.05
C LYS A 3 -10.62 16.12 16.48
N ILE A 4 -10.83 15.18 15.56
CA ILE A 4 -10.60 13.78 15.83
C ILE A 4 -9.20 13.40 15.30
N ALA A 5 -8.35 12.89 16.17
CA ALA A 5 -6.98 12.49 15.84
C ALA A 5 -6.95 11.12 15.11
N VAL A 6 -7.54 11.06 13.92
CA VAL A 6 -7.57 9.85 13.09
C VAL A 6 -6.15 9.44 12.66
N LYS A 7 -5.83 8.16 12.79
CA LYS A 7 -4.57 7.57 12.34
C LYS A 7 -4.83 6.68 11.13
N THR A 8 -4.19 6.99 10.02
CA THR A 8 -4.32 6.24 8.78
C THR A 8 -2.97 5.64 8.38
N ILE A 9 -2.96 4.35 8.09
CA ILE A 9 -1.79 3.67 7.56
C ILE A 9 -2.10 3.23 6.13
N ILE A 10 -1.24 3.62 5.18
CA ILE A 10 -1.29 3.19 3.79
C ILE A 10 -0.17 2.17 3.58
N LEU A 11 -0.53 0.94 3.23
CA LEU A 11 0.42 -0.07 2.78
C LEU A 11 0.58 0.09 1.27
N ASN A 12 1.60 0.85 0.88
CA ASN A 12 1.79 1.33 -0.48
C ASN A 12 2.75 0.41 -1.24
N ASN A 13 2.20 -0.48 -2.06
CA ASN A 13 2.96 -1.31 -2.98
C ASN A 13 2.99 -0.75 -4.42
N GLN A 14 2.39 0.41 -4.66
CA GLN A 14 2.27 1.09 -5.95
C GLN A 14 1.52 0.30 -7.05
N TRP A 15 0.77 -0.70 -6.65
CA TRP A 15 -0.02 -1.54 -7.55
C TRP A 15 -1.44 -1.72 -7.01
N LEU A 16 -2.36 -2.04 -7.90
CA LEU A 16 -3.62 -2.68 -7.54
C LEU A 16 -3.30 -4.15 -7.22
N GLY A 17 -2.75 -4.39 -6.02
CA GLY A 17 -2.01 -5.61 -5.68
C GLY A 17 -2.76 -6.91 -5.93
N MET A 18 -4.04 -6.99 -5.54
CA MET A 18 -4.86 -8.18 -5.78
C MET A 18 -5.10 -8.39 -7.29
N VAL A 19 -5.34 -7.33 -8.05
CA VAL A 19 -5.54 -7.43 -9.51
C VAL A 19 -4.25 -7.88 -10.18
N LYS A 20 -3.11 -7.30 -9.79
CA LYS A 20 -1.79 -7.74 -10.25
C LYS A 20 -1.55 -9.23 -9.97
N GLN A 21 -1.88 -9.70 -8.77
CA GLN A 21 -1.73 -11.12 -8.42
C GLN A 21 -2.54 -12.02 -9.36
N TRP A 22 -3.77 -11.63 -9.70
CA TRP A 22 -4.59 -12.37 -10.65
C TRP A 22 -4.01 -12.34 -12.06
N GLU A 23 -3.49 -11.20 -12.51
CA GLU A 23 -2.83 -11.07 -13.81
C GLU A 23 -1.58 -11.94 -13.89
N ASP A 24 -0.79 -11.99 -12.80
CA ASP A 24 0.40 -12.84 -12.73
C ASP A 24 0.05 -14.33 -12.79
N GLU A 25 -0.99 -14.76 -12.08
CA GLU A 25 -1.34 -16.17 -11.96
C GLU A 25 -2.14 -16.73 -13.16
N PHE A 26 -3.05 -15.94 -13.72
CA PHE A 26 -4.02 -16.43 -14.69
C PHE A 26 -3.94 -15.79 -16.07
N TYR A 27 -3.21 -14.68 -16.22
CA TYR A 27 -3.16 -13.92 -17.47
C TYR A 27 -1.73 -13.73 -17.98
N HIS A 28 -0.83 -14.68 -17.71
CA HIS A 28 0.55 -14.71 -18.22
C HIS A 28 1.33 -13.42 -17.92
N GLN A 29 1.08 -12.78 -16.78
CA GLN A 29 1.71 -11.53 -16.38
C GLN A 29 1.43 -10.33 -17.31
N VAL A 30 0.33 -10.39 -18.05
CA VAL A 30 -0.13 -9.25 -18.86
C VAL A 30 -0.86 -8.27 -17.95
N HIS A 31 -0.20 -7.16 -17.60
CA HIS A 31 -0.74 -6.15 -16.71
C HIS A 31 -1.52 -5.09 -17.48
N ALA A 32 -2.79 -4.89 -17.11
CA ALA A 32 -3.70 -3.95 -17.75
C ALA A 32 -3.96 -2.71 -16.86
N ASN A 33 -2.99 -1.76 -16.83
CA ASN A 33 -3.07 -0.53 -16.04
C ASN A 33 -3.22 -0.76 -14.53
N THR A 34 -2.64 -1.81 -14.00
CA THR A 34 -2.65 -2.16 -12.57
C THR A 34 -1.51 -1.54 -11.77
N PHE A 35 -0.50 -1.03 -12.47
CA PHE A 35 0.55 -0.22 -11.88
C PHE A 35 0.04 1.22 -11.69
N ILE A 36 -0.03 1.67 -10.45
CA ILE A 36 -0.48 3.03 -10.09
C ILE A 36 0.67 4.00 -9.85
N GLY A 37 1.92 3.50 -9.87
CA GLY A 37 3.11 4.33 -9.82
C GLY A 37 3.36 5.12 -11.11
N ASP A 38 4.43 5.90 -11.16
CA ASP A 38 4.87 6.58 -12.37
C ASP A 38 5.76 5.64 -13.20
N PRO A 39 5.31 5.14 -14.36
CA PRO A 39 6.10 4.23 -15.18
C PRO A 39 7.33 4.89 -15.82
N SER A 40 7.40 6.23 -15.83
CA SER A 40 8.55 6.98 -16.36
C SER A 40 9.60 7.30 -15.28
N GLY A 41 9.24 7.16 -14.00
CA GLY A 41 10.04 7.55 -12.86
C GLY A 41 10.61 6.36 -12.10
N GLU A 42 11.83 5.95 -12.36
CA GLU A 42 12.48 4.81 -11.69
C GLU A 42 12.58 4.94 -10.14
N LYS A 43 12.34 6.12 -9.59
CA LYS A 43 12.56 6.40 -8.15
C LYS A 43 11.48 7.25 -7.50
N VAL A 44 10.45 7.63 -8.22
CA VAL A 44 9.39 8.49 -7.67
C VAL A 44 8.24 7.61 -7.19
N ILE A 45 7.93 7.72 -5.90
CA ILE A 45 6.75 7.08 -5.32
C ILE A 45 5.53 7.92 -5.70
N TYR A 46 4.63 7.32 -6.47
CA TYR A 46 3.43 7.98 -6.98
C TYR A 46 2.19 7.07 -6.78
N PRO A 47 1.04 7.57 -6.35
CA PRO A 47 0.81 8.96 -5.90
C PRO A 47 1.63 9.33 -4.65
N ASP A 48 2.02 10.59 -4.53
CA ASP A 48 2.70 11.06 -3.33
C ASP A 48 1.69 11.37 -2.22
N PHE A 49 1.37 10.34 -1.43
CA PHE A 49 0.39 10.46 -0.34
C PHE A 49 0.81 11.43 0.74
N VAL A 50 2.11 11.64 0.95
CA VAL A 50 2.61 12.63 1.91
C VAL A 50 2.25 14.04 1.44
N LYS A 51 2.53 14.39 0.18
CA LYS A 51 2.13 15.69 -0.38
C LYS A 51 0.62 15.89 -0.42
N ILE A 52 -0.14 14.84 -0.71
CA ILE A 52 -1.60 14.90 -0.68
C ILE A 52 -2.08 15.24 0.74
N ALA A 53 -1.56 14.56 1.76
CA ALA A 53 -1.91 14.82 3.15
C ALA A 53 -1.53 16.24 3.59
N GLU A 54 -0.33 16.69 3.22
CA GLU A 54 0.14 18.07 3.49
C GLU A 54 -0.77 19.11 2.84
N GLY A 55 -1.25 18.86 1.61
CA GLY A 55 -2.22 19.72 0.93
C GLY A 55 -3.55 19.85 1.69
N TYR A 56 -3.92 18.85 2.48
CA TYR A 56 -5.07 18.87 3.40
C TYR A 56 -4.71 19.33 4.81
N SER A 57 -3.50 19.83 5.06
CA SER A 57 -2.97 20.19 6.37
C SER A 57 -3.01 19.04 7.38
N VAL A 58 -2.83 17.82 6.89
CA VAL A 58 -2.72 16.60 7.69
C VAL A 58 -1.26 16.21 7.78
N LYS A 59 -0.78 15.93 8.98
CA LYS A 59 0.58 15.45 9.20
C LYS A 59 0.78 14.08 8.55
N ALA A 60 1.87 13.92 7.82
CA ALA A 60 2.18 12.67 7.16
C ALA A 60 3.67 12.37 7.17
N GLU A 61 3.98 11.08 7.07
CA GLU A 61 5.34 10.58 7.04
C GLU A 61 5.40 9.35 6.13
N ARG A 62 6.52 9.18 5.41
CA ARG A 62 6.77 8.00 4.58
C ARG A 62 7.84 7.11 5.21
N VAL A 63 7.57 5.80 5.25
CA VAL A 63 8.51 4.78 5.70
C VAL A 63 8.89 3.88 4.54
N ILE A 64 10.20 3.85 4.22
CA ILE A 64 10.76 3.01 3.17
C ILE A 64 11.47 1.78 3.77
N TYR A 65 12.16 1.97 4.89
CA TYR A 65 12.94 0.90 5.49
C TYR A 65 12.28 0.35 6.75
N LYS A 66 12.23 -0.97 6.86
CA LYS A 66 11.63 -1.69 8.01
C LYS A 66 12.21 -1.23 9.36
N ARG A 67 13.50 -0.87 9.41
CA ARG A 67 14.16 -0.39 10.63
C ARG A 67 13.53 0.88 11.20
N ASP A 68 12.92 1.73 10.35
CA ASP A 68 12.37 3.02 10.74
C ASP A 68 10.89 2.91 11.16
N LEU A 69 10.24 1.77 10.88
CA LEU A 69 8.81 1.56 11.07
C LEU A 69 8.37 1.73 12.52
N LYS A 70 9.11 1.16 13.47
CA LYS A 70 8.74 1.24 14.89
C LYS A 70 8.70 2.67 15.40
N ALA A 71 9.72 3.47 15.05
CA ALA A 71 9.80 4.87 15.46
C ALA A 71 8.72 5.73 14.79
N ALA A 72 8.40 5.46 13.53
CA ALA A 72 7.35 6.15 12.80
C ALA A 72 5.95 5.85 13.38
N LEU A 73 5.67 4.58 13.69
CA LEU A 73 4.44 4.18 14.38
C LEU A 73 4.29 4.86 15.74
N GLN A 74 5.37 4.94 16.51
CA GLN A 74 5.35 5.61 17.80
C GLN A 74 5.02 7.10 17.66
N ARG A 75 5.68 7.83 16.73
CA ARG A 75 5.36 9.22 16.44
C ARG A 75 3.90 9.42 16.02
N MET A 76 3.39 8.53 15.17
CA MET A 76 2.00 8.57 14.74
C MET A 76 1.03 8.40 15.93
N LEU A 77 1.30 7.44 16.82
CA LEU A 77 0.42 7.16 17.96
C LEU A 77 0.46 8.26 19.02
N GLU A 78 1.61 8.89 19.22
CA GLU A 78 1.79 10.00 20.19
C GLU A 78 1.23 11.34 19.68
N ALA A 79 0.96 11.49 18.40
CA ALA A 79 0.42 12.73 17.85
C ALA A 79 -1.04 12.95 18.27
N ASP A 80 -1.39 14.14 18.74
CA ASP A 80 -2.76 14.53 19.11
C ASP A 80 -3.58 15.09 17.92
N GLU A 81 -3.10 14.86 16.71
CA GLU A 81 -3.65 15.36 15.45
C GLU A 81 -3.85 14.22 14.44
N PRO A 82 -4.64 14.41 13.38
CA PRO A 82 -4.73 13.46 12.28
C PRO A 82 -3.34 13.17 11.72
N TYR A 83 -3.08 11.89 11.41
CA TYR A 83 -1.77 11.47 10.95
C TYR A 83 -1.90 10.39 9.88
N ILE A 84 -1.14 10.53 8.80
CA ILE A 84 -1.04 9.52 7.73
C ILE A 84 0.37 8.95 7.70
N LEU A 85 0.48 7.63 7.73
CA LEU A 85 1.74 6.91 7.56
C LEU A 85 1.71 6.12 6.25
N ASP A 86 2.55 6.55 5.28
CA ASP A 86 2.72 5.90 3.99
C ASP A 86 3.88 4.91 4.08
N ILE A 87 3.56 3.61 4.16
CA ILE A 87 4.55 2.54 4.32
C ILE A 87 4.75 1.85 2.97
N ILE A 88 5.96 1.98 2.42
CA ILE A 88 6.30 1.32 1.17
C ILE A 88 6.50 -0.19 1.42
N THR A 89 5.71 -0.98 0.70
CA THR A 89 5.71 -2.44 0.79
C THR A 89 6.14 -3.08 -0.54
N PRO A 90 6.66 -4.32 -0.52
CA PRO A 90 7.03 -5.01 -1.76
C PRO A 90 5.84 -5.18 -2.71
N CYS A 91 6.05 -4.90 -3.99
CA CYS A 91 5.01 -5.00 -5.02
C CYS A 91 4.65 -6.44 -5.40
N ASN A 92 5.51 -7.39 -5.08
CA ASN A 92 5.37 -8.81 -5.41
C ASN A 92 4.89 -9.67 -4.22
N ALA A 93 4.52 -9.06 -3.10
CA ALA A 93 3.95 -9.78 -1.98
C ALA A 93 2.55 -10.29 -2.35
N LYS A 94 2.38 -11.61 -2.35
CA LYS A 94 1.11 -12.27 -2.64
C LYS A 94 0.25 -12.40 -1.37
N VAL A 95 -1.06 -12.39 -1.55
CA VAL A 95 -2.02 -12.80 -0.50
C VAL A 95 -2.22 -14.30 -0.63
N LEU A 96 -1.72 -15.07 0.33
CA LEU A 96 -1.76 -16.51 0.34
C LEU A 96 -2.20 -17.04 1.71
N PRO A 97 -2.89 -18.16 1.78
CA PRO A 97 -3.49 -18.86 0.65
C PRO A 97 -4.71 -18.13 0.08
N PHE A 98 -5.07 -18.37 -1.19
CA PHE A 98 -6.30 -17.83 -1.75
C PHE A 98 -7.02 -18.83 -2.65
N ILE A 99 -8.34 -18.63 -2.83
CA ILE A 99 -9.17 -19.43 -3.73
C ILE A 99 -9.59 -18.52 -4.89
N LYS A 100 -9.36 -18.98 -6.13
CA LYS A 100 -9.80 -18.24 -7.32
C LYS A 100 -11.33 -18.17 -7.42
N SER A 101 -11.85 -17.19 -8.14
CA SER A 101 -13.30 -17.04 -8.34
C SER A 101 -13.91 -18.35 -8.89
N ALA A 102 -15.05 -18.74 -8.33
CA ALA A 102 -15.75 -20.00 -8.60
C ALA A 102 -14.96 -21.28 -8.25
N GLY A 103 -13.84 -21.16 -7.54
CA GLY A 103 -13.09 -22.30 -7.01
C GLY A 103 -13.66 -22.83 -5.69
N THR A 104 -13.20 -24.00 -5.30
CA THR A 104 -13.48 -24.65 -4.02
C THR A 104 -12.24 -24.63 -3.12
N VAL A 105 -12.35 -25.16 -1.91
CA VAL A 105 -11.20 -25.31 -1.00
C VAL A 105 -10.11 -26.21 -1.60
N GLU A 106 -10.49 -27.13 -2.49
CA GLU A 106 -9.56 -28.02 -3.20
C GLU A 106 -8.71 -27.28 -4.26
N ASP A 107 -9.23 -26.12 -4.74
CA ASP A 107 -8.55 -25.23 -5.71
C ASP A 107 -7.67 -24.16 -5.03
N MET A 108 -7.38 -24.32 -3.74
CA MET A 108 -6.63 -23.32 -2.98
C MET A 108 -5.18 -23.21 -3.44
N VAL A 109 -4.74 -21.98 -3.74
CA VAL A 109 -3.38 -21.65 -4.13
C VAL A 109 -2.57 -21.30 -2.88
N TYR A 110 -1.42 -21.95 -2.69
CA TYR A 110 -0.56 -21.81 -1.51
C TYR A 110 0.77 -21.14 -1.80
N GLU A 111 1.22 -21.10 -3.08
CA GLU A 111 2.53 -20.58 -3.50
C GLU A 111 2.44 -19.66 -4.72
#